data_9683dc274a95ac804122342585c386cf
#
_entry.id   9683dc274a95ac804122342585c386cf
#
_cell.length_a   1.000
_cell.length_b   1.000
_cell.length_c   1.000
_cell.angle_alpha   90.00
_cell.angle_beta   90.00
_cell.angle_gamma   90.00
#
_symmetry.space_group_name_H-M   'P 1'
#
loop_
_entity.id
_entity.type
_entity.pdbx_description
1 polymer ?
#
loop_
_entity_poly.entity_id
_entity_poly.type
_entity_poly.pdbx_seq_one_letter_code
_entity_poly.pdbx_strand_id
1 'polypeptide(L)'
;MDIDASSFFQEGDEGQPIEALQSLLGLYGYDVLVSGVFDEKTRHAVEAFQRHFRPTKVDGIADAQTIATLHGLLKQLKSISS
;
A
#
# COMPACT_ATOMS: atom_id res chain seq x y z
N MET A 1 15.45 -9.20 4.21
CA MET A 1 15.42 -8.96 2.77
C MET A 1 14.99 -7.53 2.48
N ASP A 2 15.81 -6.83 1.78
CA ASP A 2 15.53 -5.43 1.52
C ASP A 2 14.60 -5.27 0.34
N ILE A 3 13.72 -4.30 0.44
CA ILE A 3 12.92 -3.92 -0.70
C ILE A 3 13.79 -3.03 -1.58
N ASP A 4 14.05 -3.52 -2.77
CA ASP A 4 14.80 -2.75 -3.74
C ASP A 4 14.03 -1.49 -4.12
N ALA A 5 14.72 -0.39 -4.37
CA ALA A 5 14.09 0.85 -4.77
C ALA A 5 13.31 0.69 -6.08
N SER A 6 13.64 -0.34 -6.86
CA SER A 6 12.92 -0.63 -8.09
C SER A 6 11.72 -1.55 -7.89
N SER A 7 11.53 -2.06 -6.67
CA SER A 7 10.42 -2.97 -6.39
C SER A 7 9.10 -2.22 -6.40
N PHE A 8 8.11 -2.84 -6.99
CA PHE A 8 6.75 -2.29 -7.00
C PHE A 8 5.74 -3.42 -7.19
N PHE A 9 4.50 -3.14 -6.82
CA PHE A 9 3.41 -4.10 -6.98
C PHE A 9 2.27 -3.43 -7.73
N GLN A 10 1.61 -4.18 -8.59
CA GLN A 10 0.55 -3.65 -9.43
C GLN A 10 -0.50 -4.71 -9.67
N GLU A 11 -1.59 -4.30 -10.29
CA GLU A 11 -2.71 -5.20 -10.58
C GLU A 11 -2.21 -6.43 -11.35
N GLY A 12 -2.62 -7.60 -10.88
CA GLY A 12 -2.19 -8.87 -11.44
C GLY A 12 -1.14 -9.59 -10.60
N ASP A 13 -0.48 -8.86 -9.70
CA ASP A 13 0.50 -9.49 -8.80
C ASP A 13 -0.20 -10.27 -7.71
N GLU A 14 0.47 -11.30 -7.19
CA GLU A 14 -0.06 -12.10 -6.09
C GLU A 14 1.06 -12.58 -5.18
N GLY A 15 0.66 -13.02 -3.99
CA GLY A 15 1.58 -13.60 -3.04
C GLY A 15 1.59 -12.87 -1.71
N GLN A 16 2.52 -13.28 -0.83
CA GLN A 16 2.64 -12.71 0.50
C GLN A 16 2.90 -11.21 0.50
N PRO A 17 3.74 -10.66 -0.39
CA PRO A 17 3.93 -9.21 -0.39
C PRO A 17 2.63 -8.45 -0.64
N ILE A 18 1.72 -9.02 -1.43
CA ILE A 18 0.44 -8.38 -1.69
C ILE A 18 -0.44 -8.45 -0.46
N GLU A 19 -0.41 -9.57 0.27
CA GLU A 19 -1.14 -9.68 1.54
C GLU A 19 -0.66 -8.61 2.51
N ALA A 20 0.65 -8.42 2.61
CA ALA A 20 1.21 -7.40 3.50
C ALA A 20 0.73 -6.00 3.11
N LEU A 21 0.75 -5.70 1.83
CA LEU A 21 0.28 -4.41 1.32
C LEU A 21 -1.18 -4.20 1.68
N GLN A 22 -2.00 -5.21 1.43
CA GLN A 22 -3.43 -5.13 1.72
C GLN A 22 -3.69 -4.94 3.21
N SER A 23 -2.92 -5.64 4.06
CA SER A 23 -3.02 -5.48 5.51
C SER A 23 -2.68 -4.05 5.93
N LEU A 24 -1.64 -3.47 5.35
CA LEU A 24 -1.24 -2.11 5.67
C LEU A 24 -2.32 -1.12 5.27
N LEU A 25 -2.88 -1.28 4.08
CA LEU A 25 -3.95 -0.42 3.60
C LEU A 25 -5.18 -0.52 4.52
N GLY A 26 -5.52 -1.75 4.92
CA GLY A 26 -6.65 -1.98 5.81
C GLY A 26 -6.43 -1.34 7.18
N LEU A 27 -5.22 -1.45 7.71
CA LEU A 27 -4.90 -0.86 9.00
C LEU A 27 -4.98 0.67 8.95
N TYR A 28 -4.65 1.24 7.81
CA TYR A 28 -4.73 2.67 7.64
C TYR A 28 -6.17 3.17 7.43
N GLY A 29 -7.09 2.26 7.12
CA GLY A 29 -8.50 2.59 7.03
C GLY A 29 -9.16 2.37 5.68
N TYR A 30 -8.45 1.81 4.72
CA TYR A 30 -9.03 1.55 3.42
C TYR A 30 -9.74 0.21 3.40
N ASP A 31 -10.85 0.14 2.67
CA ASP A 31 -11.66 -1.06 2.58
C ASP A 31 -11.08 -2.00 1.52
N VAL A 32 -10.23 -2.91 1.96
CA VAL A 32 -9.58 -3.86 1.07
C VAL A 32 -9.44 -5.20 1.79
N LEU A 33 -9.72 -6.27 1.08
CA LEU A 33 -9.57 -7.63 1.62
C LEU A 33 -8.13 -8.10 1.47
N VAL A 34 -7.67 -8.84 2.47
CA VAL A 34 -6.34 -9.44 2.44
C VAL A 34 -6.46 -10.79 1.74
N SER A 35 -6.43 -10.76 0.42
CA SER A 35 -6.60 -11.96 -0.40
C SER A 35 -5.30 -12.47 -0.99
N GLY A 36 -4.27 -11.64 -1.02
CA GLY A 36 -3.01 -11.97 -1.66
C GLY A 36 -3.02 -11.77 -3.16
N VAL A 37 -4.10 -11.23 -3.70
CA VAL A 37 -4.22 -10.92 -5.13
C VAL A 37 -4.45 -9.44 -5.29
N PHE A 38 -3.57 -8.80 -6.06
CA PHE A 38 -3.69 -7.36 -6.34
C PHE A 38 -4.75 -7.20 -7.42
N ASP A 39 -5.98 -7.07 -6.97
CA ASP A 39 -7.12 -6.94 -7.86
C ASP A 39 -7.51 -5.47 -8.02
N GLU A 40 -8.62 -5.25 -8.69
CA GLU A 40 -9.11 -3.90 -8.96
C GLU A 40 -9.39 -3.13 -7.67
N LYS A 41 -9.92 -3.80 -6.65
CA LYS A 41 -10.21 -3.14 -5.38
C LYS A 41 -8.93 -2.70 -4.69
N THR A 42 -7.90 -3.53 -4.74
CA THR A 42 -6.59 -3.18 -4.19
C THR A 42 -6.00 -2.00 -4.94
N ARG A 43 -6.12 -2.00 -6.27
CA ARG A 43 -5.65 -0.88 -7.08
C ARG A 43 -6.35 0.40 -6.68
N HIS A 44 -7.67 0.36 -6.52
CA HIS A 44 -8.44 1.55 -6.11
C HIS A 44 -8.00 2.06 -4.75
N ALA A 45 -7.68 1.15 -3.81
CA ALA A 45 -7.21 1.55 -2.50
C ALA A 45 -5.84 2.24 -2.60
N VAL A 46 -4.95 1.69 -3.43
CA VAL A 46 -3.64 2.30 -3.65
C VAL A 46 -3.81 3.69 -4.27
N GLU A 47 -4.69 3.81 -5.27
CA GLU A 47 -4.94 5.10 -5.91
C GLU A 47 -5.49 6.12 -4.91
N ALA A 48 -6.42 5.71 -4.06
CA ALA A 48 -7.00 6.60 -3.06
C ALA A 48 -5.91 7.08 -2.09
N PHE A 49 -5.04 6.17 -1.68
CA PHE A 49 -3.93 6.52 -0.80
C PHE A 49 -2.99 7.51 -1.49
N GLN A 50 -2.64 7.25 -2.74
CA GLN A 50 -1.75 8.11 -3.50
C GLN A 50 -2.36 9.49 -3.72
N ARG A 51 -3.67 9.54 -4.03
CA ARG A 51 -4.36 10.80 -4.24
C ARG A 51 -4.29 11.69 -3.01
N HIS A 52 -4.26 11.08 -1.85
CA HIS A 52 -4.19 11.81 -0.60
C HIS A 52 -2.77 12.26 -0.27
N PHE A 53 -1.79 11.41 -0.49
CA PHE A 53 -0.42 11.66 -0.04
C PHE A 53 0.57 12.01 -1.15
N ARG A 54 0.20 11.73 -2.40
CA ARG A 54 1.07 12.03 -3.54
C ARG A 54 0.18 12.32 -4.76
N PRO A 55 -0.59 13.42 -4.71
CA PRO A 55 -1.57 13.69 -5.77
C PRO A 55 -0.95 13.96 -7.13
N THR A 56 0.34 14.24 -7.19
CA THR A 56 1.00 14.50 -8.47
C THR A 56 1.26 13.22 -9.27
N LYS A 57 1.13 12.06 -8.64
CA LYS A 57 1.35 10.79 -9.34
C LYS A 57 0.46 9.72 -8.75
N VAL A 58 -0.73 9.59 -9.30
CA VAL A 58 -1.72 8.60 -8.87
C VAL A 58 -1.85 7.57 -10.00
N ASP A 59 -1.12 6.47 -9.88
CA ASP A 59 -1.07 5.47 -10.95
C ASP A 59 -1.53 4.08 -10.52
N GLY A 60 -1.86 3.90 -9.23
CA GLY A 60 -2.32 2.60 -8.75
C GLY A 60 -1.21 1.58 -8.59
N ILE A 61 0.02 2.00 -8.78
CA ILE A 61 1.18 1.13 -8.61
C ILE A 61 1.78 1.40 -7.24
N ALA A 62 1.86 0.34 -6.42
CA ALA A 62 2.46 0.45 -5.09
C ALA A 62 3.97 0.39 -5.24
N ASP A 63 4.57 1.52 -5.55
CA ASP A 63 6.02 1.62 -5.72
C ASP A 63 6.70 1.79 -4.35
N ALA A 64 8.03 1.84 -4.37
CA ALA A 64 8.80 1.92 -3.13
C ALA A 64 8.42 3.15 -2.31
N GLN A 65 8.17 4.28 -2.97
CA GLN A 65 7.78 5.51 -2.27
C GLN A 65 6.42 5.34 -1.60
N THR A 66 5.46 4.77 -2.31
CA THR A 66 4.12 4.53 -1.78
C THR A 66 4.18 3.61 -0.56
N ILE A 67 4.93 2.53 -0.67
CA ILE A 67 5.07 1.56 0.42
C ILE A 67 5.76 2.19 1.62
N ALA A 68 6.85 2.92 1.39
CA ALA A 68 7.58 3.57 2.47
C ALA A 68 6.71 4.61 3.19
N THR A 69 5.92 5.36 2.43
CA THR A 69 5.03 6.36 3.01
C THR A 69 3.98 5.69 3.89
N LEU A 70 3.40 4.60 3.38
CA LEU A 70 2.37 3.87 4.11
C LEU A 70 2.93 3.31 5.43
N HIS A 71 4.11 2.71 5.38
CA HIS A 71 4.78 2.20 6.57
C HIS A 71 5.05 3.32 7.57
N GLY A 72 5.55 4.46 7.09
CA GLY A 72 5.86 5.58 7.96
C GLY A 72 4.64 6.13 8.67
N LEU A 73 3.53 6.23 7.95
CA LEU A 73 2.29 6.73 8.53
C LEU A 73 1.73 5.80 9.59
N LEU A 74 1.77 4.50 9.32
CA LEU A 74 1.29 3.51 10.29
C LEU A 74 2.16 3.48 11.53
N LYS A 75 3.46 3.62 11.37
CA LYS A 75 4.38 3.70 12.49
C LYS A 75 4.07 4.92 13.36
N GLN A 76 3.74 6.03 12.73
CA GLN A 76 3.39 7.26 13.42
C GLN A 76 2.10 7.10 14.22
N LEU A 77 1.09 6.45 13.62
CA LEU A 77 -0.16 6.17 14.30
C LEU A 77 0.06 5.29 15.52
N LYS A 78 0.90 4.30 15.37
CA LYS A 78 1.22 3.39 16.46
C LYS A 78 1.90 4.12 17.62
N SER A 79 2.79 5.06 17.31
CA SER A 79 3.45 5.87 18.33
C SER A 79 2.46 6.74 19.08
N ILE A 80 1.48 7.31 18.38
CA ILE A 80 0.51 8.19 18.99
C ILE A 80 -0.41 7.41 19.94
N SER A 81 -0.73 6.17 19.59
CA SER A 81 -1.67 5.39 20.38
C SER A 81 -1.06 4.69 21.58
N SER A 82 0.24 4.76 21.75
CA SER A 82 0.90 4.08 22.86
C SER A 82 1.00 4.92 24.15
#